data_115c18b7483dbac90e51ffb2a8991dec
#
_entry.id   115c18b7483dbac90e51ffb2a8991dec
#
_cell.length_a   1.000
_cell.length_b   1.000
_cell.length_c   1.000
_cell.angle_alpha   90.00
_cell.angle_beta   90.00
_cell.angle_gamma   90.00
#
_symmetry.space_group_name_H-M   'P 1'
#
loop_
_entity.id
_entity.type
_entity.pdbx_description
1 polymer ?
#
loop_
_entity_poly.entity_id
_entity_poly.type
_entity_poly.pdbx_seq_one_letter_code
_entity_poly.pdbx_strand_id
1 'polypeptide(L)'
;MVSNLLESLDTWAEIQITRQDVEFLHNYLFEHETPLTARELAFVLIHERNRAERAAVRKQQEGSGKVYFPKDSYQTGEALVFPALAWKHGKVAEVRPGVNPEIGGFDVLAIDFDDGSRRMFASNLQIHSLNDKPVTVENEGFEPDAIMQEHGHEIERKLEAAFNDDDQLIRIAGRWFPRALLVDV
;
A
#
# COMPACT_ATOMS: atom_id res chain seq x y z
N MET A 1 -19.85 -1.65 -2.52
CA MET A 1 -18.74 -1.34 -1.62
C MET A 1 -18.46 -2.44 -0.57
N VAL A 2 -19.44 -3.26 -0.21
CA VAL A 2 -19.22 -4.40 0.74
C VAL A 2 -18.60 -5.62 0.05
N SER A 3 -18.68 -5.70 -1.29
CA SER A 3 -18.21 -6.86 -2.07
C SER A 3 -16.68 -7.00 -2.09
N ASN A 4 -15.94 -5.91 -2.12
CA ASN A 4 -14.47 -5.92 -2.14
C ASN A 4 -13.84 -6.35 -0.80
N LEU A 5 -14.51 -6.08 0.32
CA LEU A 5 -14.05 -6.48 1.66
C LEU A 5 -14.17 -8.00 1.85
N LEU A 6 -15.25 -8.61 1.36
CA LEU A 6 -15.46 -10.05 1.46
C LEU A 6 -14.51 -10.84 0.53
N GLU A 7 -14.29 -10.38 -0.71
CA GLU A 7 -13.34 -11.02 -1.64
C GLU A 7 -11.90 -11.02 -1.13
N SER A 8 -11.53 -10.01 -0.36
CA SER A 8 -10.18 -9.90 0.15
C SER A 8 -9.97 -10.63 1.48
N LEU A 9 -10.99 -10.79 2.33
CA LEU A 9 -10.91 -11.69 3.49
C LEU A 9 -10.86 -13.16 3.03
N ASP A 10 -11.59 -13.53 1.99
CA ASP A 10 -11.52 -14.88 1.40
C ASP A 10 -10.10 -15.22 0.90
N THR A 11 -9.33 -14.24 0.45
CA THR A 11 -7.92 -14.42 0.04
C THR A 11 -7.03 -14.84 1.21
N TRP A 12 -7.32 -14.38 2.44
CA TRP A 12 -6.59 -14.79 3.64
C TRP A 12 -7.00 -16.15 4.16
N ALA A 13 -8.24 -16.59 3.94
CA ALA A 13 -8.68 -17.96 4.27
C ALA A 13 -7.90 -19.00 3.46
N GLU A 14 -7.59 -18.71 2.19
CA GLU A 14 -6.84 -19.59 1.29
C GLU A 14 -5.34 -19.24 1.20
N ILE A 15 -4.82 -18.43 2.12
CA ILE A 15 -3.41 -18.02 2.10
C ILE A 15 -2.48 -19.23 1.93
N GLN A 16 -1.56 -19.12 0.99
CA GLN A 16 -0.43 -20.05 0.85
C GLN A 16 0.83 -19.37 1.34
N ILE A 17 1.56 -20.05 2.22
CA ILE A 17 2.87 -19.59 2.66
C ILE A 17 3.87 -19.99 1.59
N THR A 18 4.48 -19.00 0.98
CA THR A 18 5.45 -19.17 -0.10
C THR A 18 6.87 -19.24 0.47
N ARG A 19 7.82 -19.73 -0.33
CA ARG A 19 9.24 -19.69 0.03
C ARG A 19 9.73 -18.25 0.30
N GLN A 20 9.22 -17.27 -0.43
CA GLN A 20 9.57 -15.87 -0.21
C GLN A 20 9.11 -15.35 1.16
N ASP A 21 7.95 -15.81 1.63
CA ASP A 21 7.46 -15.46 2.98
C ASP A 21 8.36 -16.04 4.06
N VAL A 22 8.80 -17.29 3.88
CA VAL A 22 9.73 -17.95 4.82
C VAL A 22 11.08 -17.23 4.82
N GLU A 23 11.65 -16.91 3.66
CA GLU A 23 12.90 -16.15 3.54
C GLU A 23 12.77 -14.76 4.17
N PHE A 24 11.65 -14.08 3.97
CA PHE A 24 11.38 -12.78 4.59
C PHE A 24 11.35 -12.89 6.11
N LEU A 25 10.60 -13.85 6.66
CA LEU A 25 10.49 -14.05 8.11
C LEU A 25 11.81 -14.52 8.74
N HIS A 26 12.58 -15.33 8.03
CA HIS A 26 13.93 -15.73 8.44
C HIS A 26 14.84 -14.49 8.56
N ASN A 27 14.88 -13.63 7.54
CA ASN A 27 15.65 -12.39 7.56
C ASN A 27 15.18 -11.45 8.67
N TYR A 28 13.87 -11.33 8.85
CA TYR A 28 13.28 -10.53 9.92
C TYR A 28 13.76 -11.00 11.31
N LEU A 29 13.71 -12.30 11.59
CA LEU A 29 14.22 -12.88 12.83
C LEU A 29 15.73 -12.69 12.99
N PHE A 30 16.49 -12.78 11.89
CA PHE A 30 17.93 -12.60 11.87
C PHE A 30 18.33 -11.16 12.17
N GLU A 31 17.66 -10.17 11.54
CA GLU A 31 17.94 -8.74 11.74
C GLU A 31 17.57 -8.24 13.14
N HIS A 32 16.50 -8.78 13.71
CA HIS A 32 16.01 -8.34 15.02
C HIS A 32 16.62 -9.13 16.18
N GLU A 33 17.30 -10.27 15.89
CA GLU A 33 17.89 -11.15 16.89
C GLU A 33 16.91 -11.53 18.03
N THR A 34 15.62 -11.47 17.76
CA THR A 34 14.54 -11.69 18.73
C THR A 34 13.68 -12.86 18.30
N PRO A 35 13.59 -13.89 19.15
CA PRO A 35 12.75 -15.04 18.85
C PRO A 35 11.28 -14.72 18.97
N LEU A 36 10.49 -15.13 17.98
CA LEU A 36 9.06 -14.89 17.92
C LEU A 36 8.26 -16.19 17.84
N THR A 37 7.04 -16.14 18.36
CA THR A 37 6.05 -17.21 18.20
C THR A 37 5.49 -17.20 16.77
N ALA A 38 4.88 -18.31 16.35
CA ALA A 38 4.20 -18.38 15.05
C ALA A 38 3.12 -17.30 14.90
N ARG A 39 2.43 -16.95 15.98
CA ARG A 39 1.42 -15.90 16.02
C ARG A 39 2.02 -14.51 15.76
N GLU A 40 3.12 -14.19 16.43
CA GLU A 40 3.84 -12.93 16.22
C GLU A 40 4.37 -12.83 14.79
N LEU A 41 4.90 -13.94 14.25
CA LEU A 41 5.36 -14.01 12.85
C LEU A 41 4.23 -13.94 11.83
N ALA A 42 3.05 -14.50 12.14
CA ALA A 42 1.86 -14.32 11.31
C ALA A 42 1.46 -12.84 11.21
N PHE A 43 1.51 -12.11 12.31
CA PHE A 43 1.25 -10.68 12.34
C PHE A 43 2.26 -9.89 11.50
N VAL A 44 3.55 -10.20 11.62
CA VAL A 44 4.62 -9.59 10.81
C VAL A 44 4.39 -9.87 9.32
N LEU A 45 4.02 -11.09 8.94
CA LEU A 45 3.75 -11.46 7.56
C LEU A 45 2.54 -10.72 6.98
N ILE A 46 1.45 -10.62 7.74
CA ILE A 46 0.26 -9.88 7.33
C ILE A 46 0.61 -8.41 7.07
N HIS A 47 1.37 -7.80 7.98
CA HIS A 47 1.83 -6.43 7.81
C HIS A 47 2.66 -6.23 6.54
N GLU A 48 3.61 -7.12 6.29
CA GLU A 48 4.47 -7.02 5.10
C GLU A 48 3.70 -7.23 3.80
N ARG A 49 2.81 -8.23 3.74
CA ARG A 49 1.98 -8.45 2.55
C ARG A 49 1.07 -7.27 2.26
N ASN A 50 0.41 -6.72 3.29
CA ASN A 50 -0.40 -5.52 3.15
C ASN A 50 0.43 -4.32 2.67
N ARG A 51 1.64 -4.15 3.20
CA ARG A 51 2.56 -3.09 2.78
C ARG A 51 2.98 -3.27 1.32
N ALA A 52 3.35 -4.48 0.93
CA ALA A 52 3.76 -4.81 -0.44
C ALA A 52 2.61 -4.60 -1.44
N GLU A 53 1.40 -5.02 -1.09
CA GLU A 53 0.21 -4.84 -1.92
C GLU A 53 -0.13 -3.36 -2.09
N ARG A 54 -0.13 -2.58 -1.00
CA ARG A 54 -0.31 -1.12 -1.06
C ARG A 54 0.76 -0.45 -1.93
N ALA A 55 2.01 -0.88 -1.80
CA ALA A 55 3.11 -0.34 -2.61
C ALA A 55 2.96 -0.69 -4.10
N ALA A 56 2.50 -1.92 -4.42
CA ALA A 56 2.24 -2.35 -5.79
C ALA A 56 1.09 -1.57 -6.43
N VAL A 57 -0.03 -1.41 -5.70
CA VAL A 57 -1.17 -0.60 -6.13
C VAL A 57 -0.75 0.86 -6.33
N ARG A 58 -0.01 1.42 -5.38
CA ARG A 58 0.51 2.79 -5.49
C ARG A 58 1.42 2.96 -6.71
N LYS A 59 2.36 2.02 -6.91
CA LYS A 59 3.27 2.05 -8.06
C LYS A 59 2.52 1.93 -9.39
N GLN A 60 1.48 1.11 -9.45
CA GLN A 60 0.64 0.99 -10.63
C GLN A 60 -0.15 2.29 -10.88
N GLN A 61 -0.61 2.95 -9.82
CA GLN A 61 -1.34 4.22 -9.89
C GLN A 61 -0.42 5.40 -10.24
N GLU A 62 0.80 5.45 -9.68
CA GLU A 62 1.80 6.50 -9.93
C GLU A 62 2.53 6.33 -11.28
N GLY A 63 2.58 5.13 -11.82
CA GLY A 63 3.36 4.78 -13.03
C GLY A 63 2.93 5.46 -14.32
N SER A 64 1.85 6.23 -14.32
CA SER A 64 1.27 6.89 -15.50
C SER A 64 1.12 8.40 -15.38
N GLY A 65 1.64 9.06 -14.33
CA GLY A 65 1.56 10.52 -14.23
C GLY A 65 1.87 11.06 -12.84
N LYS A 66 2.06 12.38 -12.76
CA LYS A 66 2.26 13.10 -11.50
C LYS A 66 0.92 13.22 -10.77
N VAL A 67 0.92 12.96 -9.46
CA VAL A 67 -0.29 13.16 -8.64
C VAL A 67 -0.68 14.63 -8.62
N TYR A 68 -1.96 14.91 -8.90
CA TYR A 68 -2.48 16.26 -8.91
C TYR A 68 -2.69 16.80 -7.48
N PHE A 69 -2.09 17.97 -7.22
CA PHE A 69 -2.37 18.83 -6.07
C PHE A 69 -2.67 20.24 -6.51
N PRO A 70 -3.70 20.91 -5.97
CA PRO A 70 -4.03 22.30 -6.33
C PRO A 70 -2.89 23.30 -6.11
N LYS A 71 -2.01 23.07 -5.13
CA LYS A 71 -0.86 23.94 -4.82
C LYS A 71 0.25 23.90 -5.86
N ASP A 72 0.35 22.81 -6.63
CA ASP A 72 1.42 22.61 -7.60
C ASP A 72 1.16 23.36 -8.90
N SER A 73 2.24 23.61 -9.64
CA SER A 73 2.18 24.17 -11.00
C SER A 73 2.40 23.08 -12.03
N TYR A 74 1.71 23.19 -13.16
CA TYR A 74 1.73 22.20 -14.23
C TYR A 74 1.89 22.87 -15.59
N GLN A 75 2.38 22.08 -16.56
CA GLN A 75 2.55 22.52 -17.94
C GLN A 75 1.67 21.72 -18.89
N THR A 76 1.32 22.35 -20.03
CA THR A 76 0.59 21.67 -21.09
C THR A 76 1.38 20.44 -21.57
N GLY A 77 0.68 19.32 -21.66
CA GLY A 77 1.25 18.03 -22.04
C GLY A 77 1.64 17.12 -20.87
N GLU A 78 1.67 17.61 -19.62
CA GLU A 78 1.94 16.77 -18.45
C GLU A 78 0.81 15.77 -18.22
N ALA A 79 1.18 14.52 -17.86
CA ALA A 79 0.24 13.50 -17.43
C ALA A 79 0.01 13.62 -15.94
N LEU A 80 -1.24 13.66 -15.53
CA LEU A 80 -1.66 13.80 -14.14
C LEU A 80 -2.58 12.66 -13.71
N VAL A 81 -2.50 12.34 -12.43
CA VAL A 81 -3.35 11.34 -11.76
C VAL A 81 -4.15 12.04 -10.68
N PHE A 82 -5.44 11.75 -10.62
CA PHE A 82 -6.39 12.39 -9.72
C PHE A 82 -6.94 11.41 -8.67
N PRO A 83 -6.31 11.31 -7.48
CA PRO A 83 -6.77 10.41 -6.43
C PRO A 83 -8.23 10.65 -6.03
N ALA A 84 -8.65 11.92 -5.90
CA ALA A 84 -10.01 12.30 -5.56
C ALA A 84 -11.06 11.91 -6.61
N LEU A 85 -10.64 11.50 -7.81
CA LEU A 85 -11.48 11.00 -8.89
C LEU A 85 -11.25 9.53 -9.17
N ALA A 86 -11.08 8.73 -8.13
CA ALA A 86 -10.82 7.29 -8.24
C ALA A 86 -9.59 6.98 -9.13
N TRP A 87 -8.51 7.74 -8.93
CA TRP A 87 -7.23 7.59 -9.65
C TRP A 87 -7.32 7.73 -11.17
N LYS A 88 -8.28 8.52 -11.65
CA LYS A 88 -8.37 8.82 -13.08
C LYS A 88 -7.11 9.48 -13.60
N HIS A 89 -6.72 9.06 -14.80
CA HIS A 89 -5.60 9.62 -15.55
C HIS A 89 -6.08 10.64 -16.55
N GLY A 90 -5.32 11.73 -16.68
CA GLY A 90 -5.62 12.76 -17.64
C GLY A 90 -4.36 13.53 -18.03
N LYS A 91 -4.44 14.25 -19.11
CA LYS A 91 -3.36 15.07 -19.65
C LYS A 91 -3.74 16.53 -19.63
N VAL A 92 -2.81 17.40 -19.23
CA VAL A 92 -3.00 18.85 -19.29
C VAL A 92 -3.07 19.30 -20.73
N ALA A 93 -4.26 19.71 -21.16
CA ALA A 93 -4.50 20.22 -22.52
C ALA A 93 -4.16 21.71 -22.62
N GLU A 94 -4.49 22.48 -21.57
CA GLU A 94 -4.32 23.93 -21.54
C GLU A 94 -4.08 24.40 -20.12
N VAL A 95 -3.27 25.45 -19.98
CA VAL A 95 -3.05 26.18 -18.73
C VAL A 95 -3.32 27.64 -18.99
N ARG A 96 -4.17 28.27 -18.18
CA ARG A 96 -4.48 29.70 -18.29
C ARG A 96 -4.62 30.36 -16.93
N PRO A 97 -4.36 31.68 -16.80
CA PRO A 97 -4.61 32.39 -15.56
C PRO A 97 -6.08 32.27 -15.12
N GLY A 98 -6.27 32.05 -13.84
CA GLY A 98 -7.58 32.09 -13.20
C GLY A 98 -7.96 33.51 -12.83
N VAL A 99 -9.25 33.81 -12.88
CA VAL A 99 -9.79 35.13 -12.53
C VAL A 99 -10.80 34.95 -11.40
N ASN A 100 -10.34 35.13 -10.17
CA ASN A 100 -11.20 35.20 -9.00
C ASN A 100 -10.59 36.15 -7.96
N PRO A 101 -11.15 37.36 -7.77
CA PRO A 101 -10.60 38.37 -6.86
C PRO A 101 -10.51 37.92 -5.38
N GLU A 102 -11.34 36.96 -4.97
CA GLU A 102 -11.40 36.46 -3.58
C GLU A 102 -10.31 35.44 -3.25
N ILE A 103 -9.77 34.78 -4.27
CA ILE A 103 -8.82 33.66 -4.09
C ILE A 103 -7.38 34.12 -4.36
N GLY A 104 -7.19 35.27 -5.05
CA GLY A 104 -5.87 35.72 -5.49
C GLY A 104 -5.42 35.09 -6.81
N GLY A 105 -4.12 35.07 -7.05
CA GLY A 105 -3.55 34.51 -8.27
C GLY A 105 -3.51 32.97 -8.23
N PHE A 106 -4.09 32.32 -9.22
CA PHE A 106 -4.05 30.89 -9.46
C PHE A 106 -4.13 30.62 -10.96
N ASP A 107 -3.91 29.38 -11.37
CA ASP A 107 -4.05 28.96 -12.75
C ASP A 107 -5.22 27.98 -12.90
N VAL A 108 -5.79 27.91 -14.09
CA VAL A 108 -6.82 26.94 -14.47
C VAL A 108 -6.23 25.98 -15.47
N LEU A 109 -6.31 24.70 -15.17
CA LEU A 109 -5.91 23.59 -16.04
C LEU A 109 -7.14 23.04 -16.75
N ALA A 110 -7.09 22.89 -18.06
CA ALA A 110 -8.01 22.03 -18.78
C ALA A 110 -7.38 20.64 -18.89
N ILE A 111 -8.06 19.64 -18.35
CA ILE A 111 -7.57 18.25 -18.33
C ILE A 111 -8.43 17.41 -19.25
N ASP A 112 -7.77 16.74 -20.21
CA ASP A 112 -8.38 15.69 -21.02
C ASP A 112 -8.13 14.34 -20.35
N PHE A 113 -9.20 13.67 -19.94
CA PHE A 113 -9.14 12.35 -19.34
C PHE A 113 -9.15 11.24 -20.39
N ASP A 114 -8.63 10.06 -20.03
CA ASP A 114 -8.60 8.89 -20.92
C ASP A 114 -9.99 8.42 -21.34
N ASP A 115 -11.02 8.74 -20.55
CA ASP A 115 -12.43 8.46 -20.89
C ASP A 115 -13.05 9.45 -21.90
N GLY A 116 -12.25 10.37 -22.44
CA GLY A 116 -12.67 11.40 -23.37
C GLY A 116 -13.36 12.60 -22.75
N SER A 117 -13.52 12.64 -21.42
CA SER A 117 -14.10 13.81 -20.74
C SER A 117 -13.05 14.92 -20.53
N ARG A 118 -13.49 16.16 -20.60
CA ARG A 118 -12.66 17.34 -20.27
C ARG A 118 -13.20 18.01 -19.02
N ARG A 119 -12.32 18.34 -18.08
CA ARG A 119 -12.67 19.08 -16.86
C ARG A 119 -11.63 20.16 -16.55
N MET A 120 -12.07 21.16 -15.78
CA MET A 120 -11.22 22.25 -15.33
C MET A 120 -10.83 22.07 -13.87
N PHE A 121 -9.56 22.34 -13.56
CA PHE A 121 -8.99 22.27 -12.22
C PHE A 121 -8.18 23.52 -11.91
N ALA A 122 -8.08 23.87 -10.63
CA ALA A 122 -7.21 24.94 -10.19
C ALA A 122 -5.79 24.41 -10.01
N SER A 123 -4.78 25.22 -10.28
CA SER A 123 -3.38 24.97 -9.93
C SER A 123 -2.72 26.25 -9.41
N ASN A 124 -1.53 26.11 -8.84
CA ASN A 124 -0.86 27.23 -8.16
C ASN A 124 -1.72 27.87 -7.05
N LEU A 125 -2.63 27.10 -6.46
CA LEU A 125 -3.58 27.50 -5.43
C LEU A 125 -3.13 27.00 -4.06
N GLN A 126 -2.51 27.87 -3.25
CA GLN A 126 -1.88 27.47 -1.98
C GLN A 126 -2.90 27.06 -0.91
N ILE A 127 -4.07 27.67 -0.89
CA ILE A 127 -5.12 27.42 0.11
C ILE A 127 -6.23 26.60 -0.53
N HIS A 128 -6.17 25.27 -0.31
CA HIS A 128 -7.21 24.35 -0.79
C HIS A 128 -7.23 23.10 0.07
N SER A 129 -8.42 22.57 0.39
CA SER A 129 -8.60 21.40 1.26
C SER A 129 -7.94 20.12 0.75
N LEU A 130 -7.71 19.99 -0.56
CA LEU A 130 -6.98 18.84 -1.13
C LEU A 130 -5.46 18.93 -0.95
N ASN A 131 -4.91 20.09 -0.57
CA ASN A 131 -3.47 20.22 -0.33
C ASN A 131 -3.03 19.56 0.98
N ASP A 132 -3.93 19.49 1.96
CA ASP A 132 -3.68 18.96 3.30
C ASP A 132 -4.09 17.49 3.43
N LYS A 133 -4.82 16.97 2.44
CA LYS A 133 -5.18 15.56 2.44
C LYS A 133 -3.95 14.75 2.02
N PRO A 134 -3.46 13.83 2.89
CA PRO A 134 -2.52 12.85 2.42
C PRO A 134 -3.14 12.12 1.23
N VAL A 135 -2.35 11.80 0.23
CA VAL A 135 -2.73 10.86 -0.83
C VAL A 135 -2.79 9.48 -0.17
N THR A 136 -3.76 9.31 0.71
CA THR A 136 -4.07 8.00 1.24
C THR A 136 -4.84 7.28 0.15
N VAL A 137 -4.26 6.22 -0.33
CA VAL A 137 -5.06 5.08 -0.75
C VAL A 137 -5.86 4.76 0.52
N GLU A 138 -7.08 5.28 0.63
CA GLU A 138 -8.04 4.77 1.59
C GLU A 138 -8.33 3.33 1.16
N ASN A 139 -7.40 2.47 1.48
CA ASN A 139 -7.68 1.08 1.57
C ASN A 139 -8.53 0.92 2.83
N GLU A 140 -9.83 1.04 2.66
CA GLU A 140 -10.80 0.29 3.42
C GLU A 140 -10.46 -1.19 3.21
N GLY A 141 -9.59 -1.72 3.97
CA GLY A 141 -9.32 -3.14 3.91
C GLY A 141 -8.03 -3.46 4.63
N PHE A 142 -8.18 -4.32 5.58
CA PHE A 142 -7.12 -5.07 6.23
C PHE A 142 -6.37 -4.33 7.32
N GLU A 143 -7.11 -3.95 8.35
CA GLU A 143 -6.49 -3.86 9.66
C GLU A 143 -5.88 -5.24 9.96
N PRO A 144 -4.57 -5.35 10.15
CA PRO A 144 -3.92 -6.63 10.46
C PRO A 144 -4.54 -7.37 11.62
N ASP A 145 -5.06 -6.62 12.59
CA ASP A 145 -5.78 -7.17 13.75
C ASP A 145 -7.06 -7.90 13.36
N ALA A 146 -7.82 -7.39 12.39
CA ALA A 146 -9.04 -8.05 11.91
C ALA A 146 -8.71 -9.38 11.20
N ILE A 147 -7.67 -9.40 10.35
CA ILE A 147 -7.18 -10.62 9.71
C ILE A 147 -6.72 -11.63 10.74
N MET A 148 -5.98 -11.19 11.77
CA MET A 148 -5.52 -12.06 12.85
C MET A 148 -6.66 -12.63 13.68
N GLN A 149 -7.73 -11.88 13.89
CA GLN A 149 -8.92 -12.37 14.61
C GLN A 149 -9.65 -13.45 13.82
N GLU A 150 -9.79 -13.27 12.52
CA GLU A 150 -10.57 -14.16 11.67
C GLU A 150 -9.77 -15.36 11.15
N HIS A 151 -8.54 -15.13 10.70
CA HIS A 151 -7.72 -16.13 10.01
C HIS A 151 -6.40 -16.48 10.73
N GLY A 152 -6.09 -15.82 11.86
CA GLY A 152 -4.80 -15.95 12.56
C GLY A 152 -4.41 -17.39 12.86
N HIS A 153 -5.34 -18.20 13.33
CA HIS A 153 -5.07 -19.60 13.67
C HIS A 153 -4.68 -20.45 12.44
N GLU A 154 -5.34 -20.21 11.31
CA GLU A 154 -5.02 -20.92 10.06
C GLU A 154 -3.65 -20.49 9.50
N ILE A 155 -3.36 -19.19 9.58
CA ILE A 155 -2.05 -18.64 9.16
C ILE A 155 -0.95 -19.20 10.04
N GLU A 156 -1.12 -19.20 11.37
CA GLU A 156 -0.17 -19.79 12.31
C GLU A 156 0.14 -21.26 11.98
N ARG A 157 -0.90 -22.06 11.75
CA ARG A 157 -0.77 -23.47 11.41
C ARG A 157 0.03 -23.69 10.12
N LYS A 158 -0.25 -22.88 9.09
CA LYS A 158 0.47 -22.96 7.80
C LYS A 158 1.92 -22.49 7.92
N LEU A 159 2.19 -21.46 8.73
CA LEU A 159 3.55 -21.01 9.03
C LEU A 159 4.35 -22.08 9.79
N GLU A 160 3.77 -22.68 10.81
CA GLU A 160 4.45 -23.77 11.55
C GLU A 160 4.78 -24.95 10.64
N ALA A 161 3.89 -25.32 9.71
CA ALA A 161 4.16 -26.35 8.73
C ALA A 161 5.34 -25.97 7.81
N ALA A 162 5.32 -24.74 7.26
CA ALA A 162 6.40 -24.26 6.38
C ALA A 162 7.76 -24.16 7.10
N PHE A 163 7.76 -23.73 8.36
CA PHE A 163 9.00 -23.63 9.16
C PHE A 163 9.56 -24.98 9.59
N ASN A 164 8.71 -25.98 9.81
CA ASN A 164 9.17 -27.34 10.11
C ASN A 164 9.85 -28.00 8.90
N ASP A 165 9.51 -27.57 7.69
CA ASP A 165 10.13 -28.03 6.45
C ASP A 165 11.40 -27.23 6.08
N ASP A 166 11.71 -26.16 6.83
CA ASP A 166 12.88 -25.30 6.60
C ASP A 166 14.02 -25.61 7.57
N ASP A 167 15.17 -26.00 7.02
CA ASP A 167 16.35 -26.37 7.81
C ASP A 167 17.05 -25.17 8.47
N GLN A 168 16.72 -23.93 8.08
CA GLN A 168 17.37 -22.71 8.58
C GLN A 168 16.70 -22.18 9.86
N LEU A 169 15.50 -22.65 10.16
CA LEU A 169 14.74 -22.26 11.34
C LEU A 169 14.69 -23.40 12.37
N ILE A 170 14.69 -23.04 13.63
CA ILE A 170 14.54 -24.00 14.74
C ILE A 170 13.57 -23.44 15.78
N ARG A 171 12.77 -24.32 16.38
CA ARG A 171 11.81 -23.97 17.42
C ARG A 171 12.37 -24.33 18.79
N ILE A 172 12.47 -23.33 19.68
CA ILE A 172 12.91 -23.52 21.07
C ILE A 172 11.88 -22.85 21.99
N ALA A 173 11.34 -23.60 22.94
CA ALA A 173 10.32 -23.11 23.90
C ALA A 173 9.13 -22.40 23.23
N GLY A 174 8.67 -22.89 22.07
CA GLY A 174 7.53 -22.34 21.34
C GLY A 174 7.84 -21.11 20.48
N ARG A 175 9.09 -20.68 20.40
CA ARG A 175 9.57 -19.56 19.61
C ARG A 175 10.50 -20.02 18.50
N TRP A 176 10.46 -19.33 17.38
CA TRP A 176 11.29 -19.61 16.21
C TRP A 176 12.56 -18.78 16.21
N PHE A 177 13.67 -19.39 15.81
CA PHE A 177 15.00 -18.80 15.73
C PHE A 177 15.66 -19.13 14.40
N PRO A 178 16.44 -18.24 13.80
CA PRO A 178 17.40 -18.61 12.78
C PRO A 178 18.49 -19.51 13.38
N ARG A 179 18.69 -20.68 12.79
CA ARG A 179 19.71 -21.64 13.26
C ARG A 179 21.10 -21.04 13.26
N ALA A 180 21.39 -20.15 12.31
CA ALA A 180 22.67 -19.46 12.20
C ALA A 180 23.04 -18.64 13.45
N LEU A 181 22.07 -18.11 14.19
CA LEU A 181 22.31 -17.35 15.42
C LEU A 181 22.67 -18.25 16.64
N LEU A 182 22.50 -19.56 16.53
CA LEU A 182 22.75 -20.51 17.62
C LEU A 182 24.11 -21.21 17.50
N VAL A 183 24.85 -20.99 16.42
CA VAL A 183 26.10 -21.77 16.11
C VAL A 183 27.36 -21.09 16.66
N ASP A 184 27.28 -19.88 17.21
CA ASP A 184 28.40 -19.15 17.80
C ASP A 184 28.40 -19.21 19.35
N VAL A 185 28.44 -20.42 19.92
CA VAL A 185 28.76 -20.64 21.34
C VAL A 185 29.82 -21.70 21.48
#